data_f003b0643011e37f7b2ae390977882da
#
_entry.id   f003b0643011e37f7b2ae390977882da
#
_cell.length_a   1.000
_cell.length_b   1.000
_cell.length_c   1.000
_cell.angle_alpha   90.00
_cell.angle_beta   90.00
_cell.angle_gamma   90.00
#
_symmetry.space_group_name_H-M   'P 1'
#
loop_
_entity.id
_entity.type
_entity.pdbx_description
1 polymer ?
#
loop_
_entity_poly.entity_id
_entity_poly.type
_entity_poly.pdbx_seq_one_letter_code
_entity_poly.pdbx_strand_id
1 'polypeptide(L)'
;MIRYLALLALLAAPWVQAGSALHDDLPLSYMEQAPAETRNQPLVIFLHGYGSNEADLFGLREGLPAGYTYLSARAPQTLEEGSYQWFHRKGQGAYDGVTEELADSASLIGQFVRAAVAKYHTQPDKVVLVGFSQGAVMAYEVGLRHPQSVRGIAALSGKILPVLAAQVKNNPALQRLGIFIGHGTADQRLPYSDGIEANHLLQGLSLKPQFHAYPGMGHSISEVEINDLSHWLQGLYP
;
A
#
# COMPACT_ATOMS: atom_id res chain seq x y z
N MET A 1 66.59 -7.52 18.31
CA MET A 1 65.58 -7.41 17.24
C MET A 1 64.23 -7.33 17.93
N ILE A 2 63.66 -6.11 18.02
CA ILE A 2 62.37 -5.87 18.69
C ILE A 2 61.33 -5.69 17.56
N ARG A 3 60.34 -6.62 17.50
CA ARG A 3 59.25 -6.56 16.55
C ARG A 3 58.13 -5.75 17.17
N TYR A 4 57.80 -4.58 16.56
CA TYR A 4 56.60 -3.81 16.86
C TYR A 4 55.39 -4.44 16.16
N LEU A 5 54.44 -4.95 16.94
CA LEU A 5 53.09 -5.29 16.45
C LEU A 5 52.27 -3.98 16.40
N ALA A 6 51.90 -3.55 15.19
CA ALA A 6 50.96 -2.48 15.03
C ALA A 6 49.53 -3.05 15.19
N LEU A 7 48.84 -2.62 16.25
CA LEU A 7 47.42 -2.89 16.45
C LEU A 7 46.61 -1.95 15.55
N LEU A 8 46.02 -2.47 14.49
CA LEU A 8 44.98 -1.75 13.70
C LEU A 8 43.67 -1.77 14.51
N ALA A 9 43.33 -0.65 15.14
CA ALA A 9 41.99 -0.44 15.69
C ALA A 9 41.01 -0.18 14.56
N LEU A 10 40.18 -1.15 14.24
CA LEU A 10 39.00 -0.95 13.41
C LEU A 10 37.99 -0.08 14.17
N LEU A 11 37.90 1.19 13.81
CA LEU A 11 36.83 2.08 14.25
C LEU A 11 35.54 1.61 13.55
N ALA A 12 34.72 0.84 14.25
CA ALA A 12 33.35 0.58 13.87
C ALA A 12 32.58 1.92 13.97
N ALA A 13 32.32 2.56 12.84
CA ALA A 13 31.42 3.70 12.82
C ALA A 13 30.04 3.21 13.31
N PRO A 14 29.38 3.92 14.24
CA PRO A 14 28.04 3.58 14.63
C PRO A 14 27.14 3.76 13.41
N TRP A 15 26.47 2.69 13.01
CA TRP A 15 25.34 2.78 12.09
C TRP A 15 24.25 3.56 12.82
N VAL A 16 24.19 4.86 12.57
CA VAL A 16 23.02 5.66 12.90
C VAL A 16 21.95 5.19 11.94
N GLN A 17 21.08 4.32 12.43
CA GLN A 17 19.82 4.01 11.78
C GLN A 17 19.02 5.31 11.84
N ALA A 18 19.15 6.14 10.81
CA ALA A 18 18.30 7.31 10.65
C ALA A 18 16.88 6.77 10.53
N GLY A 19 16.11 6.87 11.60
CA GLY A 19 14.67 6.67 11.54
C GLY A 19 14.18 7.58 10.41
N SER A 20 13.50 7.02 9.41
CA SER A 20 12.99 7.80 8.29
C SER A 20 12.10 8.90 8.86
N ALA A 21 12.48 10.16 8.57
CA ALA A 21 11.76 11.32 9.06
C ALA A 21 10.34 11.33 8.50
N LEU A 22 9.41 11.86 9.28
CA LEU A 22 8.07 12.17 8.79
C LEU A 22 8.14 13.42 7.92
N HIS A 23 7.62 13.33 6.70
CA HIS A 23 7.50 14.42 5.75
C HIS A 23 6.05 14.91 5.71
N ASP A 24 5.85 16.22 5.50
CA ASP A 24 4.54 16.88 5.43
C ASP A 24 4.44 17.91 4.27
N ASP A 25 5.33 17.80 3.31
CA ASP A 25 5.39 18.65 2.10
C ASP A 25 4.45 18.18 0.97
N LEU A 26 3.71 17.09 1.17
CA LEU A 26 2.66 16.57 0.29
C LEU A 26 1.29 16.62 1.00
N PRO A 27 0.16 16.40 0.30
CA PRO A 27 -1.18 16.46 0.88
C PRO A 27 -1.44 15.54 2.09
N LEU A 28 -0.66 14.49 2.27
CA LEU A 28 -0.63 13.63 3.47
C LEU A 28 0.77 13.63 4.05
N SER A 29 0.90 13.55 5.37
CA SER A 29 2.18 13.24 6.01
C SER A 29 2.61 11.82 5.64
N TYR A 30 3.90 11.56 5.49
CA TYR A 30 4.39 10.27 5.02
C TYR A 30 5.84 10.00 5.42
N MET A 31 6.22 8.72 5.41
CA MET A 31 7.60 8.27 5.44
C MET A 31 8.09 7.98 4.02
N GLU A 32 9.40 8.15 3.80
CA GLU A 32 10.01 8.05 2.47
C GLU A 32 11.26 7.17 2.47
N GLN A 33 11.39 6.36 1.42
CA GLN A 33 12.68 5.83 0.94
C GLN A 33 12.72 5.99 -0.58
N ALA A 34 13.62 6.82 -1.06
CA ALA A 34 13.80 7.08 -2.49
C ALA A 34 15.26 6.78 -2.91
N PRO A 35 15.49 6.19 -4.09
CA PRO A 35 16.82 6.09 -4.67
C PRO A 35 17.36 7.47 -5.08
N ALA A 36 18.65 7.57 -5.34
CA ALA A 36 19.25 8.83 -5.81
C ALA A 36 18.68 9.32 -7.16
N GLU A 37 18.23 8.40 -8.02
CA GLU A 37 17.54 8.72 -9.28
C GLU A 37 16.12 8.15 -9.23
N THR A 38 15.13 9.04 -9.22
CA THR A 38 13.70 8.70 -9.13
C THR A 38 12.97 8.85 -10.47
N ARG A 39 13.58 9.51 -11.45
CA ARG A 39 12.93 9.81 -12.74
C ARG A 39 12.50 8.54 -13.46
N ASN A 40 11.20 8.46 -13.76
CA ASN A 40 10.57 7.30 -14.41
C ASN A 40 10.71 5.98 -13.64
N GLN A 41 11.13 6.01 -12.36
CA GLN A 41 11.16 4.82 -11.51
C GLN A 41 9.76 4.49 -10.96
N PRO A 42 9.49 3.23 -10.66
CA PRO A 42 8.27 2.84 -9.97
C PRO A 42 8.16 3.51 -8.59
N LEU A 43 6.93 3.87 -8.24
CA LEU A 43 6.55 4.51 -6.98
C LEU A 43 5.49 3.66 -6.29
N VAL A 44 5.82 3.13 -5.12
CA VAL A 44 4.90 2.35 -4.28
C VAL A 44 4.44 3.20 -3.11
N ILE A 45 3.14 3.29 -2.90
CA ILE A 45 2.53 4.04 -1.80
C ILE A 45 1.79 3.05 -0.90
N PHE A 46 2.22 2.96 0.35
CA PHE A 46 1.57 2.15 1.38
C PHE A 46 0.44 2.91 2.05
N LEU A 47 -0.68 2.23 2.29
CA LEU A 47 -1.87 2.73 2.99
C LEU A 47 -2.16 1.79 4.16
N HIS A 48 -1.91 2.25 5.38
CA HIS A 48 -2.03 1.43 6.60
C HIS A 48 -3.47 1.10 6.98
N GLY A 49 -3.65 0.16 7.91
CA GLY A 49 -4.94 -0.24 8.45
C GLY A 49 -5.50 0.74 9.49
N TYR A 50 -6.75 0.51 9.90
CA TYR A 50 -7.42 1.24 10.97
C TYR A 50 -6.63 1.18 12.29
N GLY A 51 -6.45 2.31 12.93
CA GLY A 51 -5.78 2.40 14.23
C GLY A 51 -4.26 2.29 14.16
N SER A 52 -3.69 2.33 12.96
CA SER A 52 -2.25 2.28 12.73
C SER A 52 -1.70 3.63 12.26
N ASN A 53 -0.50 3.64 11.68
CA ASN A 53 0.17 4.83 11.18
C ASN A 53 1.10 4.51 10.01
N GLU A 54 1.80 5.51 9.50
CA GLU A 54 2.71 5.41 8.36
C GLU A 54 3.92 4.50 8.58
N ALA A 55 4.30 4.23 9.83
CA ALA A 55 5.45 3.36 10.12
C ALA A 55 5.13 1.87 9.96
N ASP A 56 3.85 1.49 10.09
CA ASP A 56 3.39 0.10 10.15
C ASP A 56 3.78 -0.70 8.88
N LEU A 57 3.39 -0.21 7.71
CA LEU A 57 3.69 -0.90 6.45
C LEU A 57 5.05 -0.51 5.86
N PHE A 58 5.70 0.51 6.39
CA PHE A 58 6.96 1.00 5.81
C PHE A 58 8.07 -0.05 5.82
N GLY A 59 8.05 -0.97 6.78
CA GLY A 59 8.99 -2.10 6.86
C GLY A 59 8.90 -3.08 5.68
N LEU A 60 7.74 -3.18 5.01
CA LEU A 60 7.55 -4.10 3.88
C LEU A 60 8.52 -3.85 2.72
N ARG A 61 8.98 -2.59 2.53
CA ARG A 61 9.93 -2.21 1.48
C ARG A 61 11.20 -3.04 1.48
N GLU A 62 11.61 -3.59 2.63
CA GLU A 62 12.83 -4.40 2.76
C GLU A 62 12.74 -5.74 2.01
N GLY A 63 11.53 -6.26 1.82
CA GLY A 63 11.25 -7.47 1.03
C GLY A 63 10.81 -7.19 -0.41
N LEU A 64 10.72 -5.91 -0.82
CA LEU A 64 10.22 -5.50 -2.13
C LEU A 64 11.37 -5.06 -3.08
N PRO A 65 11.10 -4.85 -4.39
CA PRO A 65 12.16 -4.58 -5.36
C PRO A 65 13.02 -3.37 -5.01
N ALA A 66 14.34 -3.52 -5.07
CA ALA A 66 15.28 -2.42 -4.88
C ALA A 66 15.17 -1.39 -6.02
N GLY A 67 15.50 -0.13 -5.73
CA GLY A 67 15.49 0.95 -6.73
C GLY A 67 14.13 1.60 -6.97
N TYR A 68 13.06 1.12 -6.33
CA TYR A 68 11.76 1.79 -6.35
C TYR A 68 11.73 2.92 -5.30
N THR A 69 10.86 3.91 -5.51
CA THR A 69 10.51 4.87 -4.46
C THR A 69 9.38 4.29 -3.62
N TYR A 70 9.55 4.30 -2.31
CA TYR A 70 8.57 3.83 -1.33
C TYR A 70 8.11 4.98 -0.45
N LEU A 71 6.81 5.22 -0.44
CA LEU A 71 6.16 6.17 0.46
C LEU A 71 5.17 5.41 1.34
N SER A 72 5.06 5.78 2.61
CA SER A 72 4.03 5.26 3.48
C SER A 72 3.22 6.41 4.04
N ALA A 73 1.98 6.55 3.59
CA ALA A 73 1.12 7.68 3.90
C ALA A 73 0.40 7.49 5.24
N ARG A 74 0.30 8.59 6.02
CA ARG A 74 -0.53 8.65 7.22
C ARG A 74 -1.96 9.00 6.84
N ALA A 75 -2.93 8.26 7.37
CA ALA A 75 -4.33 8.57 7.19
C ALA A 75 -4.71 9.92 7.85
N PRO A 76 -5.70 10.65 7.29
CA PRO A 76 -5.95 12.04 7.69
C PRO A 76 -6.65 12.20 9.04
N GLN A 77 -7.34 11.16 9.54
CA GLN A 77 -8.13 11.25 10.75
C GLN A 77 -7.41 10.62 11.94
N THR A 78 -7.17 11.43 12.98
CA THR A 78 -6.57 10.98 14.23
C THR A 78 -7.63 10.28 15.10
N LEU A 79 -7.33 9.07 15.55
CA LEU A 79 -8.09 8.37 16.59
C LEU A 79 -7.56 8.73 17.97
N GLU A 80 -6.26 8.61 18.14
CA GLU A 80 -5.48 9.00 19.32
C GLU A 80 -4.04 9.27 18.88
N GLU A 81 -3.18 9.70 19.78
CA GLU A 81 -1.79 10.00 19.45
C GLU A 81 -1.09 8.77 18.83
N GLY A 82 -0.55 8.93 17.63
CA GLY A 82 0.12 7.87 16.88
C GLY A 82 -0.80 6.85 16.20
N SER A 83 -2.12 7.05 16.24
CA SER A 83 -3.13 6.12 15.71
C SER A 83 -4.12 6.86 14.81
N TYR A 84 -4.26 6.38 13.56
CA TYR A 84 -5.01 7.07 12.51
C TYR A 84 -5.95 6.13 11.76
N GLN A 85 -6.90 6.73 11.02
CA GLN A 85 -7.85 6.03 10.17
C GLN A 85 -8.18 6.82 8.91
N TRP A 86 -8.60 6.13 7.86
CA TRP A 86 -9.03 6.75 6.61
C TRP A 86 -10.46 7.25 6.68
N PHE A 87 -11.33 6.53 7.39
CA PHE A 87 -12.73 6.88 7.59
C PHE A 87 -13.28 6.22 8.85
N HIS A 88 -14.29 6.82 9.48
CA HIS A 88 -14.98 6.20 10.61
C HIS A 88 -15.85 5.03 10.14
N ARG A 89 -15.92 3.99 10.97
CA ARG A 89 -16.81 2.86 10.75
C ARG A 89 -18.23 3.24 11.17
N LYS A 90 -19.23 2.78 10.40
CA LYS A 90 -20.64 2.85 10.80
C LYS A 90 -21.00 1.57 11.57
N GLY A 91 -21.43 1.73 12.83
CA GLY A 91 -21.92 0.63 13.64
C GLY A 91 -20.87 -0.41 14.05
N GLN A 92 -21.35 -1.60 14.48
CA GLN A 92 -20.50 -2.72 14.92
C GLN A 92 -20.20 -3.74 13.81
N GLY A 93 -20.75 -3.56 12.63
CA GLY A 93 -20.51 -4.41 11.47
C GLY A 93 -19.17 -4.12 10.79
N ALA A 94 -18.69 -5.11 10.03
CA ALA A 94 -17.45 -4.96 9.29
C ALA A 94 -17.54 -3.80 8.30
N TYR A 95 -16.77 -2.75 8.51
CA TYR A 95 -16.37 -1.72 7.53
C TYR A 95 -17.47 -1.02 6.71
N ASP A 96 -18.62 -0.75 7.29
CA ASP A 96 -19.52 0.26 6.76
C ASP A 96 -18.92 1.64 7.08
N GLY A 97 -18.20 2.23 6.13
CA GLY A 97 -17.59 3.53 6.29
C GLY A 97 -18.59 4.68 6.20
N VAL A 98 -18.26 5.82 6.80
CA VAL A 98 -18.94 7.08 6.52
C VAL A 98 -18.61 7.46 5.07
N THR A 99 -19.62 7.51 4.22
CA THR A 99 -19.45 7.63 2.75
C THR A 99 -18.73 8.91 2.35
N GLU A 100 -19.01 10.03 3.04
CA GLU A 100 -18.37 11.32 2.80
C GLU A 100 -16.87 11.25 3.15
N GLU A 101 -16.51 10.68 4.30
CA GLU A 101 -15.11 10.55 4.72
C GLU A 101 -14.33 9.56 3.83
N LEU A 102 -15.00 8.50 3.35
CA LEU A 102 -14.43 7.58 2.37
C LEU A 102 -14.08 8.33 1.07
N ALA A 103 -14.99 9.17 0.58
CA ALA A 103 -14.79 9.96 -0.62
C ALA A 103 -13.69 11.02 -0.44
N ASP A 104 -13.68 11.71 0.71
CA ASP A 104 -12.68 12.71 1.05
C ASP A 104 -11.28 12.11 1.14
N SER A 105 -11.14 10.97 1.82
CA SER A 105 -9.87 10.25 1.91
C SER A 105 -9.41 9.72 0.55
N ALA A 106 -10.33 9.20 -0.28
CA ALA A 106 -9.98 8.78 -1.63
C ALA A 106 -9.51 9.97 -2.49
N SER A 107 -10.18 11.13 -2.38
CA SER A 107 -9.77 12.37 -3.04
C SER A 107 -8.38 12.82 -2.58
N LEU A 108 -8.13 12.78 -1.27
CA LEU A 108 -6.85 13.18 -0.67
C LEU A 108 -5.70 12.25 -1.09
N ILE A 109 -5.93 10.93 -1.13
CA ILE A 109 -4.97 9.97 -1.68
C ILE A 109 -4.71 10.27 -3.16
N GLY A 110 -5.74 10.57 -3.94
CA GLY A 110 -5.58 10.96 -5.35
C GLY A 110 -4.74 12.25 -5.52
N GLN A 111 -4.90 13.23 -4.63
CA GLN A 111 -4.07 14.43 -4.59
C GLN A 111 -2.62 14.09 -4.21
N PHE A 112 -2.43 13.25 -3.20
CA PHE A 112 -1.11 12.77 -2.77
C PHE A 112 -0.38 12.05 -3.90
N VAL A 113 -1.05 11.13 -4.62
CA VAL A 113 -0.50 10.46 -5.80
C VAL A 113 -0.01 11.45 -6.86
N ARG A 114 -0.85 12.44 -7.23
CA ARG A 114 -0.46 13.45 -8.23
C ARG A 114 0.75 14.27 -7.78
N ALA A 115 0.77 14.69 -6.54
CA ALA A 115 1.88 15.47 -5.97
C ALA A 115 3.17 14.63 -5.88
N ALA A 116 3.07 13.36 -5.49
CA ALA A 116 4.20 12.44 -5.47
C ALA A 116 4.74 12.16 -6.89
N VAL A 117 3.87 11.95 -7.87
CA VAL A 117 4.28 11.81 -9.29
C VAL A 117 5.13 13.01 -9.74
N ALA A 118 4.70 14.23 -9.38
CA ALA A 118 5.45 15.45 -9.71
C ALA A 118 6.77 15.53 -8.94
N LYS A 119 6.76 15.28 -7.62
CA LYS A 119 7.95 15.36 -6.74
C LYS A 119 9.05 14.40 -7.18
N TYR A 120 8.69 13.17 -7.51
CA TYR A 120 9.66 12.12 -7.87
C TYR A 120 9.88 11.98 -9.38
N HIS A 121 9.32 12.89 -10.19
CA HIS A 121 9.48 12.91 -11.65
C HIS A 121 9.14 11.57 -12.31
N THR A 122 8.14 10.88 -11.81
CA THR A 122 7.61 9.62 -12.34
C THR A 122 6.30 9.85 -13.11
N GLN A 123 5.55 8.80 -13.40
CA GLN A 123 4.29 8.87 -14.15
C GLN A 123 3.20 8.02 -13.48
N PRO A 124 1.91 8.30 -13.71
CA PRO A 124 0.81 7.53 -13.11
C PRO A 124 0.87 6.03 -13.40
N ASP A 125 1.33 5.64 -14.59
CA ASP A 125 1.53 4.24 -14.97
C ASP A 125 2.74 3.55 -14.32
N LYS A 126 3.42 4.26 -13.43
CA LYS A 126 4.50 3.75 -12.56
C LYS A 126 4.10 3.70 -11.08
N VAL A 127 2.89 4.16 -10.72
CA VAL A 127 2.44 4.20 -9.32
C VAL A 127 1.64 2.95 -8.96
N VAL A 128 1.95 2.38 -7.80
CA VAL A 128 1.16 1.28 -7.20
C VAL A 128 0.73 1.68 -5.79
N LEU A 129 -0.54 1.48 -5.49
CA LEU A 129 -1.05 1.57 -4.11
C LEU A 129 -1.03 0.17 -3.48
N VAL A 130 -0.44 0.05 -2.31
CA VAL A 130 -0.44 -1.17 -1.51
C VAL A 130 -1.14 -0.88 -0.19
N GLY A 131 -2.32 -1.43 0.01
CA GLY A 131 -3.12 -1.18 1.20
C GLY A 131 -3.33 -2.45 2.02
N PHE A 132 -3.34 -2.28 3.34
CA PHE A 132 -3.70 -3.33 4.29
C PHE A 132 -5.01 -2.98 5.00
N SER A 133 -5.93 -3.93 5.11
CA SER A 133 -7.18 -3.78 5.87
C SER A 133 -7.98 -2.55 5.39
N GLN A 134 -8.17 -1.52 6.20
CA GLN A 134 -8.82 -0.26 5.80
C GLN A 134 -8.07 0.44 4.66
N GLY A 135 -6.73 0.38 4.64
CA GLY A 135 -5.93 0.89 3.52
C GLY A 135 -6.15 0.12 2.22
N ALA A 136 -6.45 -1.19 2.29
CA ALA A 136 -6.83 -1.98 1.11
C ALA A 136 -8.19 -1.55 0.55
N VAL A 137 -9.15 -1.21 1.42
CA VAL A 137 -10.42 -0.57 0.99
C VAL A 137 -10.14 0.71 0.22
N MET A 138 -9.23 1.56 0.73
CA MET A 138 -8.85 2.80 0.04
C MET A 138 -8.13 2.55 -1.29
N ALA A 139 -7.29 1.52 -1.37
CA ALA A 139 -6.64 1.15 -2.63
C ALA A 139 -7.69 0.74 -3.70
N TYR A 140 -8.71 -0.01 -3.32
CA TYR A 140 -9.84 -0.31 -4.21
C TYR A 140 -10.62 0.96 -4.60
N GLU A 141 -10.97 1.83 -3.64
CA GLU A 141 -11.71 3.07 -3.92
C GLU A 141 -10.98 3.95 -4.95
N VAL A 142 -9.69 4.18 -4.75
CA VAL A 142 -8.90 5.01 -5.67
C VAL A 142 -8.66 4.30 -7.00
N GLY A 143 -8.20 3.06 -6.98
CA GLY A 143 -7.82 2.34 -8.20
C GLY A 143 -8.99 2.02 -9.12
N LEU A 144 -10.14 1.64 -8.56
CA LEU A 144 -11.31 1.28 -9.38
C LEU A 144 -12.11 2.50 -9.87
N ARG A 145 -12.11 3.61 -9.11
CA ARG A 145 -12.76 4.86 -9.57
C ARG A 145 -11.89 5.66 -10.54
N HIS A 146 -10.57 5.63 -10.35
CA HIS A 146 -9.60 6.42 -11.10
C HIS A 146 -8.45 5.57 -11.66
N PRO A 147 -8.75 4.52 -12.46
CA PRO A 147 -7.74 3.54 -12.91
C PRO A 147 -6.61 4.14 -13.75
N GLN A 148 -6.79 5.35 -14.27
CA GLN A 148 -5.74 6.08 -15.00
C GLN A 148 -4.72 6.76 -14.08
N SER A 149 -4.98 6.85 -12.78
CA SER A 149 -4.11 7.53 -11.82
C SER A 149 -2.98 6.65 -11.27
N VAL A 150 -3.11 5.33 -11.43
CA VAL A 150 -2.14 4.34 -10.93
C VAL A 150 -1.98 3.18 -11.92
N ARG A 151 -0.83 2.51 -11.87
CA ARG A 151 -0.54 1.29 -12.64
C ARG A 151 -1.21 0.06 -12.05
N GLY A 152 -1.32 0.04 -10.71
CA GLY A 152 -1.90 -1.11 -10.03
C GLY A 152 -2.26 -0.83 -8.59
N ILE A 153 -3.00 -1.77 -8.02
CA ILE A 153 -3.36 -1.82 -6.61
C ILE A 153 -3.07 -3.20 -6.03
N ALA A 154 -2.55 -3.25 -4.83
CA ALA A 154 -2.45 -4.46 -4.03
C ALA A 154 -3.31 -4.29 -2.78
N ALA A 155 -4.27 -5.19 -2.60
CA ALA A 155 -5.19 -5.21 -1.47
C ALA A 155 -4.87 -6.42 -0.59
N LEU A 156 -4.29 -6.15 0.60
CA LEU A 156 -3.89 -7.15 1.57
C LEU A 156 -4.94 -7.19 2.69
N SER A 157 -5.58 -8.34 2.88
CA SER A 157 -6.65 -8.54 3.89
C SER A 157 -7.71 -7.43 3.86
N GLY A 158 -8.23 -7.09 2.66
CA GLY A 158 -9.20 -6.04 2.43
C GLY A 158 -10.49 -6.52 1.80
N LYS A 159 -11.41 -5.58 1.53
CA LYS A 159 -12.65 -5.85 0.80
C LYS A 159 -13.05 -4.68 -0.09
N ILE A 160 -13.89 -4.94 -1.07
CA ILE A 160 -14.59 -3.92 -1.84
C ILE A 160 -15.89 -3.57 -1.13
N LEU A 161 -16.06 -2.30 -0.75
CA LEU A 161 -17.29 -1.87 -0.07
C LEU A 161 -18.51 -1.94 -1.00
N PRO A 162 -19.71 -2.23 -0.48
CA PRO A 162 -20.93 -2.33 -1.28
C PRO A 162 -21.21 -1.07 -2.12
N VAL A 163 -20.88 0.11 -1.60
CA VAL A 163 -21.05 1.39 -2.33
C VAL A 163 -20.18 1.44 -3.58
N LEU A 164 -18.95 0.94 -3.52
CA LEU A 164 -18.07 0.85 -4.68
C LEU A 164 -18.53 -0.26 -5.64
N ALA A 165 -18.84 -1.44 -5.09
CA ALA A 165 -19.33 -2.58 -5.88
C ALA A 165 -20.55 -2.24 -6.75
N ALA A 166 -21.48 -1.43 -6.19
CA ALA A 166 -22.69 -0.98 -6.92
C ALA A 166 -22.39 0.06 -8.03
N GLN A 167 -21.29 0.78 -7.94
CA GLN A 167 -20.98 1.91 -8.82
C GLN A 167 -19.91 1.59 -9.87
N VAL A 168 -18.99 0.67 -9.57
CA VAL A 168 -17.93 0.31 -10.52
C VAL A 168 -18.52 -0.40 -11.73
N LYS A 169 -18.14 0.06 -12.93
CA LYS A 169 -18.56 -0.52 -14.20
C LYS A 169 -17.34 -0.81 -15.05
N ASN A 170 -17.44 -1.85 -15.87
CA ASN A 170 -16.38 -2.16 -16.82
C ASN A 170 -16.12 -0.96 -17.74
N ASN A 171 -14.87 -0.58 -17.88
CA ASN A 171 -14.41 0.43 -18.82
C ASN A 171 -12.97 0.12 -19.28
N PRO A 172 -12.54 0.63 -20.46
CA PRO A 172 -11.22 0.31 -21.01
C PRO A 172 -10.03 0.68 -20.12
N ALA A 173 -10.17 1.71 -19.26
CA ALA A 173 -9.08 2.11 -18.36
C ALA A 173 -8.83 1.06 -17.27
N LEU A 174 -9.88 0.42 -16.76
CA LEU A 174 -9.77 -0.68 -15.79
C LEU A 174 -8.97 -1.87 -16.33
N GLN A 175 -9.02 -2.14 -17.64
CA GLN A 175 -8.33 -3.27 -18.25
C GLN A 175 -6.79 -3.17 -18.17
N ARG A 176 -6.26 -1.96 -17.87
CA ARG A 176 -4.82 -1.72 -17.69
C ARG A 176 -4.38 -1.80 -16.23
N LEU A 177 -5.33 -1.83 -15.30
CA LEU A 177 -5.04 -1.84 -13.87
C LEU A 177 -4.54 -3.21 -13.45
N GLY A 178 -3.30 -3.29 -12.98
CA GLY A 178 -2.80 -4.47 -12.29
C GLY A 178 -3.48 -4.60 -10.93
N ILE A 179 -3.92 -5.80 -10.57
CA ILE A 179 -4.59 -6.04 -9.28
C ILE A 179 -3.99 -7.26 -8.61
N PHE A 180 -3.51 -7.07 -7.40
CA PHE A 180 -3.08 -8.13 -6.49
C PHE A 180 -4.05 -8.17 -5.30
N ILE A 181 -4.48 -9.37 -4.92
CA ILE A 181 -5.33 -9.60 -3.74
C ILE A 181 -4.67 -10.67 -2.91
N GLY A 182 -4.26 -10.35 -1.69
CA GLY A 182 -3.76 -11.30 -0.70
C GLY A 182 -4.73 -11.41 0.47
N HIS A 183 -5.07 -12.65 0.92
CA HIS A 183 -5.98 -12.81 2.04
C HIS A 183 -5.69 -14.08 2.84
N GLY A 184 -5.63 -13.94 4.17
CA GLY A 184 -5.46 -15.05 5.09
C GLY A 184 -6.75 -15.88 5.23
N THR A 185 -6.64 -17.21 5.13
CA THR A 185 -7.82 -18.09 5.22
C THR A 185 -8.40 -18.18 6.64
N ALA A 186 -7.65 -17.78 7.67
CA ALA A 186 -8.06 -17.74 9.07
C ALA A 186 -8.28 -16.30 9.58
N ASP A 187 -8.47 -15.33 8.68
CA ASP A 187 -8.75 -13.94 9.05
C ASP A 187 -10.10 -13.83 9.76
N GLN A 188 -10.06 -13.38 11.03
CA GLN A 188 -11.24 -13.22 11.87
C GLN A 188 -11.74 -11.76 11.95
N ARG A 189 -11.00 -10.80 11.37
CA ARG A 189 -11.40 -9.39 11.33
C ARG A 189 -12.13 -9.04 10.05
N LEU A 190 -11.58 -9.46 8.93
CA LEU A 190 -12.19 -9.42 7.61
C LEU A 190 -12.22 -10.86 7.08
N PRO A 191 -13.41 -11.50 7.04
CA PRO A 191 -13.51 -12.89 6.61
C PRO A 191 -12.87 -13.15 5.27
N TYR A 192 -12.24 -14.29 5.09
CA TYR A 192 -11.64 -14.72 3.83
C TYR A 192 -12.60 -14.62 2.63
N SER A 193 -13.92 -14.78 2.89
CA SER A 193 -14.96 -14.57 1.89
C SER A 193 -14.93 -13.17 1.27
N ASP A 194 -14.51 -12.14 2.00
CA ASP A 194 -14.41 -10.76 1.47
C ASP A 194 -13.38 -10.68 0.31
N GLY A 195 -12.26 -11.40 0.44
CA GLY A 195 -11.26 -11.51 -0.63
C GLY A 195 -11.77 -12.29 -1.84
N ILE A 196 -12.50 -13.39 -1.59
CA ILE A 196 -13.14 -14.19 -2.66
C ILE A 196 -14.18 -13.34 -3.40
N GLU A 197 -15.03 -12.60 -2.68
CA GLU A 197 -16.07 -11.74 -3.26
C GLU A 197 -15.44 -10.62 -4.09
N ALA A 198 -14.37 -9.98 -3.60
CA ALA A 198 -13.63 -8.98 -4.35
C ALA A 198 -13.07 -9.56 -5.67
N ASN A 199 -12.45 -10.75 -5.60
CA ASN A 199 -11.93 -11.45 -6.79
C ASN A 199 -13.04 -11.76 -7.80
N HIS A 200 -14.18 -12.30 -7.36
CA HIS A 200 -15.31 -12.62 -8.24
C HIS A 200 -15.91 -11.36 -8.88
N LEU A 201 -16.10 -10.29 -8.11
CA LEU A 201 -16.59 -9.01 -8.64
C LEU A 201 -15.70 -8.48 -9.74
N LEU A 202 -14.38 -8.48 -9.51
CA LEU A 202 -13.40 -7.98 -10.48
C LEU A 202 -13.34 -8.86 -11.74
N GLN A 203 -13.43 -10.19 -11.59
CA GLN A 203 -13.56 -11.09 -12.74
C GLN A 203 -14.84 -10.84 -13.53
N GLY A 204 -15.95 -10.55 -12.85
CA GLY A 204 -17.22 -10.15 -13.47
C GLY A 204 -17.12 -8.86 -14.29
N LEU A 205 -16.16 -7.99 -13.96
CA LEU A 205 -15.79 -6.80 -14.74
C LEU A 205 -14.75 -7.11 -15.85
N SER A 206 -14.48 -8.39 -16.12
CA SER A 206 -13.48 -8.86 -17.09
C SER A 206 -12.05 -8.46 -16.73
N LEU A 207 -11.77 -8.18 -15.46
CA LEU A 207 -10.43 -7.94 -14.94
C LEU A 207 -9.74 -9.27 -14.60
N LYS A 208 -8.42 -9.24 -14.45
CA LYS A 208 -7.60 -10.43 -14.16
C LYS A 208 -6.79 -10.21 -12.87
N PRO A 209 -7.45 -10.16 -11.70
CA PRO A 209 -6.72 -10.03 -10.44
C PRO A 209 -5.86 -11.27 -10.20
N GLN A 210 -4.65 -11.07 -9.64
CA GLN A 210 -3.88 -12.15 -9.05
C GLN A 210 -4.36 -12.34 -7.61
N PHE A 211 -5.09 -13.42 -7.36
CA PHE A 211 -5.66 -13.74 -6.05
C PHE A 211 -4.83 -14.82 -5.35
N HIS A 212 -4.33 -14.49 -4.17
CA HIS A 212 -3.52 -15.36 -3.32
C HIS A 212 -4.21 -15.62 -1.99
N ALA A 213 -4.46 -16.90 -1.72
CA ALA A 213 -4.96 -17.38 -0.43
C ALA A 213 -3.79 -17.87 0.42
N TYR A 214 -3.68 -17.37 1.66
CA TYR A 214 -2.62 -17.78 2.59
C TYR A 214 -3.20 -18.69 3.68
N PRO A 215 -3.00 -20.01 3.58
CA PRO A 215 -3.58 -20.97 4.51
C PRO A 215 -3.14 -20.73 5.95
N GLY A 216 -4.12 -20.65 6.87
CA GLY A 216 -3.89 -20.46 8.30
C GLY A 216 -3.45 -19.05 8.71
N MET A 217 -3.20 -18.14 7.78
CA MET A 217 -2.87 -16.74 8.07
C MET A 217 -4.13 -16.03 8.58
N GLY A 218 -3.96 -15.30 9.69
CA GLY A 218 -4.98 -14.42 10.25
C GLY A 218 -5.02 -13.04 9.57
N HIS A 219 -5.48 -12.01 10.30
CA HIS A 219 -5.47 -10.62 9.85
C HIS A 219 -4.06 -10.01 9.99
N SER A 220 -3.17 -10.37 9.09
CA SER A 220 -1.75 -10.02 9.11
C SER A 220 -1.16 -10.13 7.71
N ILE A 221 0.11 -9.77 7.55
CA ILE A 221 0.89 -9.94 6.32
C ILE A 221 2.01 -10.94 6.63
N SER A 222 2.22 -11.93 5.74
CA SER A 222 3.27 -12.95 5.90
C SER A 222 4.45 -12.70 4.95
N GLU A 223 5.61 -13.30 5.26
CA GLU A 223 6.77 -13.26 4.35
C GLU A 223 6.47 -13.87 2.97
N VAL A 224 5.63 -14.90 2.91
CA VAL A 224 5.19 -15.49 1.64
C VAL A 224 4.39 -14.47 0.83
N GLU A 225 3.47 -13.75 1.47
CA GLU A 225 2.69 -12.69 0.82
C GLU A 225 3.58 -11.54 0.32
N ILE A 226 4.60 -11.14 1.11
CA ILE A 226 5.56 -10.12 0.69
C ILE A 226 6.35 -10.58 -0.54
N ASN A 227 6.77 -11.84 -0.59
CA ASN A 227 7.47 -12.41 -1.74
C ASN A 227 6.58 -12.45 -3.00
N ASP A 228 5.31 -12.86 -2.87
CA ASP A 228 4.35 -12.87 -3.98
C ASP A 228 4.07 -11.44 -4.47
N LEU A 229 3.89 -10.49 -3.55
CA LEU A 229 3.74 -9.07 -3.86
C LEU A 229 4.98 -8.51 -4.58
N SER A 230 6.18 -8.89 -4.15
CA SER A 230 7.45 -8.50 -4.79
C SER A 230 7.52 -8.98 -6.23
N HIS A 231 7.20 -10.26 -6.49
CA HIS A 231 7.16 -10.82 -7.84
C HIS A 231 6.10 -10.15 -8.72
N TRP A 232 4.92 -9.89 -8.16
CA TRP A 232 3.85 -9.20 -8.88
C TRP A 232 4.27 -7.78 -9.26
N LEU A 233 4.90 -7.01 -8.35
CA LEU A 233 5.40 -5.67 -8.62
C LEU A 233 6.43 -5.67 -9.76
N GLN A 234 7.37 -6.62 -9.76
CA GLN A 234 8.34 -6.76 -10.85
C GLN A 234 7.68 -7.08 -12.20
N GLY A 235 6.63 -7.91 -12.17
CA GLY A 235 5.86 -8.27 -13.37
C GLY A 235 5.04 -7.14 -13.99
N LEU A 236 4.80 -6.05 -13.26
CA LEU A 236 4.10 -4.87 -13.78
C LEU A 236 4.97 -4.04 -14.73
N TYR A 237 6.30 -4.16 -14.63
CA TYR A 237 7.29 -3.35 -15.35
C TYR A 237 8.31 -4.26 -16.02
N PRO A 238 7.95 -4.90 -17.15
CA PRO A 238 8.84 -5.78 -17.90
C PRO A 238 10.05 -5.09 -18.50
#